data_5b5e8bf613484b764ae59fc9a809e800
#
_entry.id   5b5e8bf613484b764ae59fc9a809e800
#
_cell.length_a   1.000
_cell.length_b   1.000
_cell.length_c   1.000
_cell.angle_alpha   90.00
_cell.angle_beta   90.00
_cell.angle_gamma   90.00
#
_symmetry.space_group_name_H-M   'P 1'
#
loop_
_entity.id
_entity.type
_entity.pdbx_description
1 polymer ?
#
loop_
_entity_poly.entity_id
_entity_poly.type
_entity_poly.pdbx_seq_one_letter_code
_entity_poly.pdbx_strand_id
1 'polypeptide(L)'
;MISVSDFRNGITFDMDGKVMQIIEFQHVKPGKGAAFVRVKMRNVITGGVTETTFNPNDKYPTAYIERKKMEYSYSDGDLYYFMDGETYELIPIDGSTLDDSFKFVKENDTCTVMSYKGNVFGVEPPRFVELEVTATEPGFAGNTATNVTKPATVETGAEFKVPLFINEGEKIQIDTTTGEYLGRAK
;
A
#
# COMPACT_ATOMS: atom_id res chain seq x y z
N MET A 1 -22.84 -0.47 -14.31
CA MET A 1 -21.84 -0.19 -15.36
C MET A 1 -21.51 1.28 -15.38
N ILE A 2 -20.24 1.60 -15.64
CA ILE A 2 -19.78 2.98 -15.78
C ILE A 2 -19.45 3.27 -17.25
N SER A 3 -19.85 4.44 -17.75
CA SER A 3 -19.45 4.92 -19.07
C SER A 3 -18.05 5.53 -19.03
N VAL A 4 -17.30 5.35 -20.10
CA VAL A 4 -15.95 5.96 -20.20
C VAL A 4 -16.01 7.49 -20.08
N SER A 5 -17.10 8.11 -20.54
CA SER A 5 -17.31 9.55 -20.37
C SER A 5 -17.39 10.00 -18.91
N ASP A 6 -17.72 9.08 -18.00
CA ASP A 6 -17.85 9.34 -16.57
C ASP A 6 -16.57 8.96 -15.77
N PHE A 7 -15.52 8.55 -16.44
CA PHE A 7 -14.26 8.20 -15.80
C PHE A 7 -13.68 9.38 -15.02
N ARG A 8 -13.20 9.09 -13.82
CA ARG A 8 -12.50 10.02 -12.93
C ARG A 8 -11.33 9.30 -12.28
N ASN A 9 -10.34 10.04 -11.85
CA ASN A 9 -9.20 9.47 -11.13
C ASN A 9 -9.67 8.75 -9.86
N GLY A 10 -9.12 7.57 -9.62
CA GLY A 10 -9.46 6.73 -8.46
C GLY A 10 -10.60 5.73 -8.70
N ILE A 11 -11.38 5.88 -9.76
CA ILE A 11 -12.44 4.92 -10.10
C ILE A 11 -11.82 3.58 -10.47
N THR A 12 -12.43 2.48 -9.99
CA THR A 12 -12.06 1.12 -10.34
C THR A 12 -13.14 0.48 -11.21
N PHE A 13 -12.72 -0.22 -12.25
CA PHE A 13 -13.61 -0.91 -13.17
C PHE A 13 -13.04 -2.25 -13.59
N ASP A 14 -13.90 -3.15 -14.06
CA ASP A 14 -13.51 -4.46 -14.55
C ASP A 14 -13.28 -4.38 -16.06
N MET A 15 -12.09 -4.71 -16.50
CA MET A 15 -11.71 -4.82 -17.90
C MET A 15 -11.25 -6.26 -18.17
N ASP A 16 -12.16 -7.06 -18.70
CA ASP A 16 -11.92 -8.47 -19.04
C ASP A 16 -11.38 -9.30 -17.86
N GLY A 17 -11.99 -9.11 -16.67
CA GLY A 17 -11.59 -9.79 -15.45
C GLY A 17 -10.44 -9.15 -14.69
N LYS A 18 -9.89 -8.07 -15.22
CA LYS A 18 -8.83 -7.30 -14.57
C LYS A 18 -9.41 -6.09 -13.86
N VAL A 19 -9.06 -5.90 -12.59
CA VAL A 19 -9.45 -4.71 -11.83
C VAL A 19 -8.49 -3.59 -12.15
N MET A 20 -8.99 -2.57 -12.84
CA MET A 20 -8.20 -1.42 -13.25
C MET A 20 -8.63 -0.18 -12.46
N GLN A 21 -7.65 0.56 -11.95
CA GLN A 21 -7.87 1.85 -11.30
C GLN A 21 -7.37 2.97 -12.20
N ILE A 22 -8.22 3.97 -12.40
CA ILE A 22 -7.86 5.13 -13.22
C ILE A 22 -6.91 6.03 -12.43
N ILE A 23 -5.72 6.25 -12.98
CA ILE A 23 -4.72 7.16 -12.43
C ILE A 23 -4.88 8.53 -13.05
N GLU A 24 -5.09 8.57 -14.37
CA GLU A 24 -5.12 9.80 -15.16
C GLU A 24 -6.00 9.58 -16.38
N PHE A 25 -6.76 10.56 -16.79
CA PHE A 25 -7.58 10.47 -17.97
C PHE A 25 -7.59 11.82 -18.72
N GLN A 26 -7.76 11.76 -20.04
CA GLN A 26 -7.84 12.93 -20.88
C GLN A 26 -8.89 12.73 -21.96
N HIS A 27 -9.88 13.63 -22.03
CA HIS A 27 -10.84 13.71 -23.13
C HIS A 27 -10.21 14.47 -24.29
N VAL A 28 -10.12 13.83 -25.45
CA VAL A 28 -9.54 14.43 -26.65
C VAL A 28 -10.62 14.55 -27.72
N LYS A 29 -10.81 15.77 -28.21
CA LYS A 29 -11.68 16.07 -29.33
C LYS A 29 -10.81 16.57 -30.48
N PRO A 30 -10.37 15.68 -31.41
CA PRO A 30 -9.54 16.10 -32.51
C PRO A 30 -10.36 16.97 -33.49
N GLY A 31 -9.69 17.88 -34.18
CA GLY A 31 -10.34 18.72 -35.22
C GLY A 31 -10.87 17.91 -36.40
N LYS A 32 -10.29 16.73 -36.64
CA LYS A 32 -10.74 15.74 -37.62
C LYS A 32 -10.75 14.39 -36.97
N GLY A 33 -11.86 13.67 -37.00
CA GLY A 33 -12.01 12.35 -36.42
C GLY A 33 -12.92 12.31 -35.18
N ALA A 34 -13.16 11.12 -34.66
CA ALA A 34 -14.02 10.88 -33.52
C ALA A 34 -13.32 11.26 -32.20
N ALA A 35 -14.10 11.76 -31.25
CA ALA A 35 -13.60 11.99 -29.89
C ALA A 35 -13.19 10.67 -29.23
N PHE A 36 -12.17 10.72 -28.41
CA PHE A 36 -11.69 9.56 -27.64
C PHE A 36 -11.23 9.98 -26.24
N VAL A 37 -11.09 8.99 -25.35
CA VAL A 37 -10.58 9.21 -23.99
C VAL A 37 -9.31 8.40 -23.83
N ARG A 38 -8.22 9.06 -23.51
CA ARG A 38 -6.95 8.42 -23.18
C ARG A 38 -6.91 8.20 -21.67
N VAL A 39 -6.72 6.96 -21.26
CA VAL A 39 -6.75 6.57 -19.83
C VAL A 39 -5.45 5.90 -19.47
N LYS A 40 -4.79 6.43 -18.44
CA LYS A 40 -3.70 5.76 -17.76
C LYS A 40 -4.26 5.07 -16.54
N MET A 41 -4.01 3.78 -16.43
CA MET A 41 -4.63 2.93 -15.41
C MET A 41 -3.63 1.95 -14.83
N ARG A 42 -3.91 1.55 -13.60
CA ARG A 42 -3.13 0.54 -12.88
C ARG A 42 -3.97 -0.70 -12.69
N ASN A 43 -3.39 -1.86 -13.00
CA ASN A 43 -3.98 -3.12 -12.55
C ASN A 43 -3.76 -3.23 -11.04
N VAL A 44 -4.85 -3.22 -10.28
CA VAL A 44 -4.80 -3.18 -8.81
C VAL A 44 -4.19 -4.46 -8.24
N ILE A 45 -4.36 -5.59 -8.93
CA ILE A 45 -3.88 -6.90 -8.48
C ILE A 45 -2.40 -7.08 -8.81
N THR A 46 -1.98 -6.76 -10.02
CA THR A 46 -0.59 -6.98 -10.48
C THR A 46 0.32 -5.76 -10.30
N GLY A 47 -0.26 -4.58 -10.12
CA GLY A 47 0.47 -3.31 -10.01
C GLY A 47 0.92 -2.71 -11.35
N GLY A 48 0.73 -3.42 -12.46
CA GLY A 48 1.13 -2.95 -13.78
C GLY A 48 0.36 -1.72 -14.25
N VAL A 49 1.07 -0.74 -14.80
CA VAL A 49 0.48 0.50 -15.32
C VAL A 49 0.47 0.44 -16.84
N THR A 50 -0.69 0.74 -17.42
CA THR A 50 -0.89 0.78 -18.88
C THR A 50 -1.66 2.03 -19.28
N GLU A 51 -1.48 2.45 -20.53
CA GLU A 51 -2.23 3.54 -21.12
C GLU A 51 -3.02 3.00 -22.32
N THR A 52 -4.30 3.30 -22.38
CA THR A 52 -5.21 2.80 -23.43
C THR A 52 -6.18 3.91 -23.85
N THR A 53 -6.55 3.88 -25.11
CA THR A 53 -7.54 4.79 -25.67
C THR A 53 -8.88 4.10 -25.75
N PHE A 54 -9.92 4.78 -25.28
CA PHE A 54 -11.29 4.27 -25.25
C PHE A 54 -12.23 5.16 -26.05
N ASN A 55 -13.31 4.54 -26.54
CA ASN A 55 -14.44 5.31 -27.07
C ASN A 55 -15.26 5.87 -25.90
N PRO A 56 -15.64 7.16 -25.91
CA PRO A 56 -16.43 7.74 -24.81
C PRO A 56 -17.74 7.04 -24.50
N ASN A 57 -18.32 6.34 -25.45
CA ASN A 57 -19.59 5.63 -25.29
C ASN A 57 -19.43 4.19 -24.76
N ASP A 58 -18.20 3.69 -24.68
CA ASP A 58 -17.96 2.36 -24.11
C ASP A 58 -18.35 2.32 -22.64
N LYS A 59 -18.80 1.15 -22.20
CA LYS A 59 -19.23 0.91 -20.82
C LYS A 59 -18.52 -0.31 -20.26
N TYR A 60 -18.13 -0.23 -18.99
CA TYR A 60 -17.46 -1.31 -18.27
C TYR A 60 -18.15 -1.54 -16.92
N PRO A 61 -18.17 -2.79 -16.42
CA PRO A 61 -18.63 -3.04 -15.06
C PRO A 61 -17.78 -2.30 -14.05
N THR A 62 -18.43 -1.70 -13.04
CA THR A 62 -17.71 -1.13 -11.90
C THR A 62 -17.12 -2.27 -11.09
N ALA A 63 -15.86 -2.16 -10.68
CA ALA A 63 -15.23 -3.14 -9.79
C ALA A 63 -15.31 -2.64 -8.36
N TYR A 64 -15.87 -3.46 -7.48
CA TYR A 64 -15.95 -3.17 -6.06
C TYR A 64 -14.86 -3.92 -5.31
N ILE A 65 -13.93 -3.18 -4.71
CA ILE A 65 -12.88 -3.74 -3.87
C ILE A 65 -13.40 -3.80 -2.44
N GLU A 66 -13.45 -5.00 -1.87
CA GLU A 66 -13.79 -5.19 -0.48
C GLU A 66 -12.55 -4.93 0.39
N ARG A 67 -12.71 -4.06 1.39
CA ARG A 67 -11.68 -3.76 2.39
C ARG A 67 -12.19 -4.21 3.74
N LYS A 68 -11.45 -5.08 4.39
CA LYS A 68 -11.82 -5.63 5.68
C LYS A 68 -10.67 -5.49 6.67
N LYS A 69 -10.97 -4.99 7.85
CA LYS A 69 -9.96 -4.89 8.92
C LYS A 69 -9.75 -6.25 9.54
N MET A 70 -8.51 -6.69 9.57
CA MET A 70 -8.08 -7.95 10.17
C MET A 70 -6.83 -7.73 11.00
N GLU A 71 -6.70 -8.49 12.08
CA GLU A 71 -5.56 -8.41 12.96
C GLU A 71 -4.51 -9.43 12.54
N TYR A 72 -3.27 -8.96 12.35
CA TYR A 72 -2.15 -9.86 12.07
C TYR A 72 -1.87 -10.74 13.30
N SER A 73 -1.89 -12.05 13.12
CA SER A 73 -1.71 -13.02 14.21
C SER A 73 -0.29 -13.57 14.24
N TYR A 74 0.11 -14.32 13.22
CA TYR A 74 1.44 -14.92 13.16
C TYR A 74 1.78 -15.32 11.72
N SER A 75 3.03 -15.70 11.50
CA SER A 75 3.49 -16.27 10.23
C SER A 75 4.02 -17.69 10.43
N ASP A 76 3.84 -18.51 9.40
CA ASP A 76 4.37 -19.87 9.31
C ASP A 76 4.90 -20.08 7.88
N GLY A 77 6.20 -20.07 7.73
CA GLY A 77 6.83 -20.11 6.42
C GLY A 77 6.44 -18.89 5.57
N ASP A 78 5.87 -19.16 4.40
CA ASP A 78 5.44 -18.12 3.46
C ASP A 78 3.99 -17.68 3.70
N LEU A 79 3.30 -18.22 4.69
CA LEU A 79 1.92 -17.88 5.02
C LEU A 79 1.86 -16.95 6.21
N TYR A 80 1.02 -15.94 6.09
CA TYR A 80 0.74 -14.94 7.12
C TYR A 80 -0.72 -15.04 7.50
N TYR A 81 -1.01 -15.24 8.79
CA TYR A 81 -2.35 -15.47 9.29
C TYR A 81 -2.93 -14.19 9.86
N PHE A 82 -4.10 -13.83 9.34
CA PHE A 82 -4.86 -12.67 9.78
C PHE A 82 -6.19 -13.11 10.36
N MET A 83 -6.53 -12.59 11.51
CA MET A 83 -7.80 -12.89 12.17
C MET A 83 -8.84 -11.86 11.79
N ASP A 84 -9.98 -12.35 11.27
CA ASP A 84 -11.14 -11.53 10.98
C ASP A 84 -11.73 -11.01 12.30
N GLY A 85 -11.88 -9.71 12.43
CA GLY A 85 -12.40 -9.09 13.65
C GLY A 85 -13.87 -9.35 13.93
N GLU A 86 -14.62 -9.84 12.95
CA GLU A 86 -16.05 -10.15 13.08
C GLU A 86 -16.28 -11.64 13.32
N THR A 87 -15.63 -12.50 12.56
CA THR A 87 -15.84 -13.96 12.62
C THR A 87 -14.83 -14.69 13.49
N TYR A 88 -13.71 -14.04 13.83
CA TYR A 88 -12.57 -14.63 14.57
C TYR A 88 -11.90 -15.79 13.84
N GLU A 89 -12.14 -15.92 12.55
CA GLU A 89 -11.47 -16.91 11.72
C GLU A 89 -10.07 -16.43 11.33
N LEU A 90 -9.11 -17.37 11.34
CA LEU A 90 -7.76 -17.14 10.84
C LEU A 90 -7.72 -17.42 9.34
N ILE A 91 -7.29 -16.43 8.58
CA ILE A 91 -7.20 -16.50 7.12
C ILE A 91 -5.73 -16.49 6.72
N PRO A 92 -5.26 -17.55 6.02
CA PRO A 92 -3.89 -17.55 5.52
C PRO A 92 -3.77 -16.68 4.28
N ILE A 93 -2.74 -15.82 4.27
CA ILE A 93 -2.42 -14.96 3.13
C ILE A 93 -0.97 -15.26 2.72
N ASP A 94 -0.77 -15.53 1.44
CA ASP A 94 0.57 -15.77 0.90
C ASP A 94 1.44 -14.52 1.01
N GLY A 95 2.69 -14.69 1.43
CA GLY A 95 3.64 -13.59 1.60
C GLY A 95 3.92 -12.80 0.32
N SER A 96 3.72 -13.42 -0.86
CA SER A 96 3.85 -12.71 -2.14
C SER A 96 2.77 -11.65 -2.36
N THR A 97 1.66 -11.73 -1.63
CA THR A 97 0.58 -10.73 -1.65
C THR A 97 0.93 -9.47 -0.85
N LEU A 98 1.89 -9.59 0.08
CA LEU A 98 2.33 -8.50 0.96
C LEU A 98 3.40 -7.66 0.25
N ASP A 99 3.36 -6.35 0.47
CA ASP A 99 4.39 -5.45 -0.05
C ASP A 99 5.47 -5.16 1.01
N ASP A 100 6.46 -4.33 0.65
CA ASP A 100 7.58 -3.99 1.52
C ASP A 100 7.14 -3.26 2.81
N SER A 101 6.00 -2.57 2.80
CA SER A 101 5.49 -1.86 3.98
C SER A 101 5.11 -2.80 5.13
N PHE A 102 4.87 -4.07 4.84
CA PHE A 102 4.54 -5.08 5.85
C PHE A 102 5.68 -5.35 6.84
N LYS A 103 6.91 -5.02 6.49
CA LYS A 103 8.08 -5.16 7.38
C LYS A 103 7.95 -4.39 8.70
N PHE A 104 7.08 -3.39 8.76
CA PHE A 104 6.82 -2.59 9.97
C PHE A 104 5.64 -3.12 10.80
N VAL A 105 4.96 -4.16 10.35
CA VAL A 105 3.80 -4.73 11.05
C VAL A 105 4.26 -5.75 12.07
N LYS A 106 3.76 -5.62 13.28
CA LYS A 106 3.95 -6.60 14.37
C LYS A 106 2.67 -7.35 14.67
N GLU A 107 2.79 -8.46 15.40
CA GLU A 107 1.64 -9.23 15.85
C GLU A 107 0.64 -8.34 16.59
N ASN A 108 -0.63 -8.58 16.34
CA ASN A 108 -1.79 -7.84 16.87
C ASN A 108 -2.03 -6.47 16.23
N ASP A 109 -1.24 -6.04 15.26
CA ASP A 109 -1.56 -4.84 14.49
C ASP A 109 -2.76 -5.08 13.58
N THR A 110 -3.64 -4.09 13.49
CA THR A 110 -4.80 -4.15 12.62
C THR A 110 -4.44 -3.65 11.23
N CYS A 111 -4.61 -4.52 10.24
CA CYS A 111 -4.35 -4.23 8.83
C CYS A 111 -5.67 -4.22 8.04
N THR A 112 -5.64 -3.61 6.87
CA THR A 112 -6.78 -3.65 5.94
C THR A 112 -6.49 -4.65 4.83
N VAL A 113 -7.26 -5.73 4.80
CA VAL A 113 -7.15 -6.78 3.79
C VAL A 113 -8.06 -6.43 2.62
N MET A 114 -7.47 -6.35 1.43
CA MET A 114 -8.19 -6.02 0.20
C MET A 114 -8.47 -7.27 -0.62
N SER A 115 -9.72 -7.42 -1.05
CA SER A 115 -10.13 -8.53 -1.88
C SER A 115 -11.06 -8.11 -3.01
N TYR A 116 -11.09 -8.90 -4.07
CA TYR A 116 -12.00 -8.75 -5.18
C TYR A 116 -12.63 -10.10 -5.49
N LYS A 117 -13.96 -10.16 -5.43
CA LYS A 117 -14.73 -11.41 -5.63
C LYS A 117 -14.19 -12.59 -4.77
N GLY A 118 -13.87 -12.30 -3.50
CA GLY A 118 -13.36 -13.30 -2.58
C GLY A 118 -11.88 -13.60 -2.67
N ASN A 119 -11.15 -13.05 -3.62
CA ASN A 119 -9.71 -13.25 -3.78
C ASN A 119 -8.92 -12.10 -3.16
N VAL A 120 -8.14 -12.40 -2.15
CA VAL A 120 -7.25 -11.42 -1.50
C VAL A 120 -6.10 -11.08 -2.44
N PHE A 121 -5.85 -9.80 -2.68
CA PHE A 121 -4.75 -9.35 -3.54
C PHE A 121 -3.79 -8.39 -2.85
N GLY A 122 -4.10 -7.89 -1.66
CA GLY A 122 -3.25 -6.96 -0.96
C GLY A 122 -3.63 -6.80 0.50
N VAL A 123 -2.67 -6.33 1.28
CA VAL A 123 -2.86 -5.98 2.69
C VAL A 123 -2.22 -4.61 2.91
N GLU A 124 -3.00 -3.65 3.41
CA GLU A 124 -2.50 -2.34 3.80
C GLU A 124 -2.23 -2.35 5.30
N PRO A 125 -0.99 -2.11 5.75
CA PRO A 125 -0.71 -1.96 7.17
C PRO A 125 -1.30 -0.66 7.72
N PRO A 126 -1.36 -0.51 9.06
CA PRO A 126 -1.66 0.80 9.64
C PRO A 126 -0.67 1.82 9.08
N ARG A 127 -1.16 2.99 8.71
CA ARG A 127 -0.31 4.02 8.11
C ARG A 127 0.81 4.48 9.06
N PHE A 128 0.48 4.59 10.34
CA PHE A 128 1.42 5.00 11.37
C PHE A 128 1.58 3.88 12.39
N VAL A 129 2.82 3.51 12.66
CA VAL A 129 3.15 2.52 13.68
C VAL A 129 4.16 3.06 14.65
N GLU A 130 4.15 2.56 15.88
CA GLU A 130 5.13 2.87 16.90
C GLU A 130 5.96 1.60 17.17
N LEU A 131 7.27 1.71 16.95
CA LEU A 131 8.18 0.58 17.09
C LEU A 131 9.39 0.99 17.92
N GLU A 132 9.89 0.03 18.72
CA GLU A 132 11.10 0.20 19.49
C GLU A 132 12.35 -0.04 18.63
N VAL A 133 13.33 0.84 18.74
CA VAL A 133 14.64 0.67 18.10
C VAL A 133 15.43 -0.38 18.89
N THR A 134 15.76 -1.50 18.23
CA THR A 134 16.48 -2.62 18.85
C THR A 134 17.98 -2.56 18.59
N ALA A 135 18.41 -1.94 17.51
CA ALA A 135 19.82 -1.77 17.17
C ALA A 135 20.05 -0.50 16.35
N THR A 136 21.05 0.26 16.69
CA THR A 136 21.52 1.40 15.91
C THR A 136 22.93 1.75 16.33
N GLU A 137 23.66 2.43 15.45
CA GLU A 137 25.00 2.93 15.75
C GLU A 137 24.93 4.27 16.51
N PRO A 138 25.96 4.60 17.32
CA PRO A 138 26.04 5.93 17.90
C PRO A 138 26.13 7.01 16.81
N GLY A 139 25.36 8.08 16.97
CA GLY A 139 25.44 9.22 16.08
C GLY A 139 26.63 10.10 16.41
N PHE A 140 27.51 10.28 15.44
CA PHE A 140 28.65 11.19 15.60
C PHE A 140 28.31 12.59 15.09
N ALA A 141 28.40 13.58 15.95
CA ALA A 141 28.19 14.99 15.64
C ALA A 141 29.43 15.59 14.98
N GLY A 142 29.90 15.01 13.87
CA GLY A 142 31.11 15.48 13.18
C GLY A 142 30.85 16.17 11.85
N ASN A 143 29.62 16.10 11.35
CA ASN A 143 29.27 16.67 10.06
C ASN A 143 28.24 17.78 10.19
N THR A 144 28.56 18.91 9.60
CA THR A 144 27.67 20.08 9.53
C THR A 144 26.57 19.98 8.49
N ALA A 145 26.45 18.83 7.81
CA ALA A 145 25.40 18.59 6.85
C ALA A 145 24.04 18.48 7.55
N THR A 146 23.07 19.25 7.09
CA THR A 146 21.68 19.13 7.48
C THR A 146 21.09 17.83 6.93
N ASN A 147 20.23 17.15 7.70
CA ASN A 147 19.55 15.91 7.31
C ASN A 147 20.46 14.65 7.27
N VAL A 148 21.46 14.59 8.13
CA VAL A 148 22.27 13.38 8.29
C VAL A 148 21.44 12.32 9.03
N THR A 149 21.40 11.13 8.46
CA THR A 149 20.69 9.97 9.01
C THR A 149 21.66 8.81 9.23
N LYS A 150 21.24 7.86 10.04
CA LYS A 150 21.95 6.60 10.27
C LYS A 150 21.00 5.41 10.17
N PRO A 151 21.49 4.21 9.86
CA PRO A 151 20.65 3.02 9.86
C PRO A 151 20.24 2.63 11.27
N ALA A 152 19.01 2.14 11.41
CA ALA A 152 18.48 1.58 12.64
C ALA A 152 17.62 0.36 12.33
N THR A 153 17.62 -0.60 13.25
CA THR A 153 16.76 -1.76 13.21
C THR A 153 15.71 -1.62 14.31
N VAL A 154 14.45 -1.92 13.98
CA VAL A 154 13.35 -1.90 14.93
C VAL A 154 12.91 -3.31 15.31
N GLU A 155 12.02 -3.41 16.31
CA GLU A 155 11.58 -4.68 16.89
C GLU A 155 11.00 -5.70 15.89
N THR A 156 10.50 -5.27 14.74
CA THR A 156 10.03 -6.16 13.67
C THR A 156 11.15 -6.72 12.80
N GLY A 157 12.39 -6.31 13.02
CA GLY A 157 13.54 -6.66 12.19
C GLY A 157 13.76 -5.75 10.99
N ALA A 158 12.89 -4.77 10.78
CA ALA A 158 13.02 -3.83 9.66
C ALA A 158 14.18 -2.86 9.88
N GLU A 159 14.95 -2.61 8.82
CA GLU A 159 16.01 -1.62 8.79
C GLU A 159 15.57 -0.40 7.99
N PHE A 160 15.85 0.78 8.52
CA PHE A 160 15.55 2.05 7.82
C PHE A 160 16.39 3.17 8.43
N LYS A 161 16.28 4.37 7.88
CA LYS A 161 17.09 5.50 8.30
C LYS A 161 16.38 6.35 9.34
N VAL A 162 17.11 6.69 10.40
CA VAL A 162 16.64 7.57 11.48
C VAL A 162 17.61 8.74 11.67
N PRO A 163 17.17 9.84 12.33
CA PRO A 163 18.09 10.91 12.72
C PRO A 163 19.20 10.42 13.65
N LEU A 164 20.32 11.12 13.66
CA LEU A 164 21.51 10.72 14.44
C LEU A 164 21.25 10.66 15.95
N PHE A 165 20.28 11.42 16.47
CA PHE A 165 19.97 11.50 17.91
C PHE A 165 19.14 10.32 18.46
N ILE A 166 18.69 9.42 17.60
CA ILE A 166 17.91 8.25 18.03
C ILE A 166 18.83 7.18 18.61
N ASN A 167 18.45 6.63 19.77
CA ASN A 167 19.21 5.59 20.48
C ASN A 167 18.41 4.30 20.58
N GLU A 168 19.12 3.21 20.87
CA GLU A 168 18.47 1.93 21.19
C GLU A 168 17.53 2.07 22.37
N GLY A 169 16.40 1.36 22.32
CA GLY A 169 15.37 1.38 23.34
C GLY A 169 14.34 2.50 23.20
N GLU A 170 14.57 3.45 22.32
CA GLU A 170 13.57 4.50 22.05
C GLU A 170 12.43 3.97 21.17
N LYS A 171 11.20 4.36 21.51
CA LYS A 171 10.04 4.13 20.65
C LYS A 171 9.86 5.29 19.68
N ILE A 172 9.72 4.94 18.42
CA ILE A 172 9.60 5.92 17.33
C ILE A 172 8.36 5.66 16.52
N GLN A 173 7.83 6.71 15.92
CA GLN A 173 6.71 6.66 15.00
C GLN A 173 7.21 6.64 13.57
N ILE A 174 6.65 5.74 12.78
CA ILE A 174 7.04 5.50 11.38
C ILE A 174 5.80 5.60 10.49
N ASP A 175 5.94 6.26 9.34
CA ASP A 175 4.97 6.20 8.26
C ASP A 175 5.26 4.97 7.41
N THR A 176 4.37 3.97 7.45
CA THR A 176 4.57 2.71 6.73
C THR A 176 4.46 2.87 5.22
N THR A 177 3.76 3.91 4.76
CA THR A 177 3.60 4.19 3.32
C THR A 177 4.90 4.68 2.69
N THR A 178 5.63 5.55 3.39
CA THR A 178 6.89 6.12 2.91
C THR A 178 8.13 5.39 3.46
N GLY A 179 7.97 4.67 4.57
CA GLY A 179 9.08 4.05 5.29
C GLY A 179 9.93 5.05 6.08
N GLU A 180 9.39 6.23 6.36
CA GLU A 180 10.14 7.32 6.97
C GLU A 180 9.85 7.47 8.46
N TYR A 181 10.87 7.89 9.19
CA TYR A 181 10.77 8.31 10.58
C TYR A 181 9.95 9.61 10.68
N LEU A 182 8.99 9.65 11.60
CA LEU A 182 8.14 10.82 11.83
C LEU A 182 8.47 11.55 13.13
N GLY A 183 8.87 10.85 14.17
CA GLY A 183 9.14 11.42 15.47
C GLY A 183 9.26 10.36 16.55
N ARG A 184 9.58 10.80 17.76
CA ARG A 184 9.52 9.93 18.93
C ARG A 184 8.06 9.65 19.28
N ALA A 185 7.74 8.43 19.67
CA ALA A 185 6.44 8.06 20.19
C ALA A 185 6.19 8.81 21.52
N LYS A 186 4.95 9.22 21.74
CA LYS A 186 4.53 9.92 22.96
C LYS A 186 4.21 8.93 24.08
#